data_d96ec94fcbe73211db483c3f9595be16
#
_entry.id   d96ec94fcbe73211db483c3f9595be16
#
_cell.length_a   1.000
_cell.length_b   1.000
_cell.length_c   1.000
_cell.angle_alpha   90.00
_cell.angle_beta   90.00
_cell.angle_gamma   90.00
#
_symmetry.space_group_name_H-M   'P 1'
#
loop_
_entity.id
_entity.type
_entity.pdbx_description
1 polymer ?
#
loop_
_entity_poly.entity_id
_entity_poly.type
_entity_poly.pdbx_seq_one_letter_code
_entity_poly.pdbx_strand_id
1 'polypeptide(L)'
;MNLRGATAVLLAGTGSDDDYVYRAFAGPLHDAGARVVAPAPQPRRLIEGYREALDEAARSGPLVVGGISIGAVVSVQWALDRPDRAVAVLAGLPPWTGTPDDAPAALAARHTAALLRRDGLAAATAQMRAGSPEWLAVELTRSWAEQWPDLPEAMERAAGHRAPDAAELAGLAAPLAVAAATDDPVHPVEVALEWVAAAPRAALRTFTLAELGADPAVIGQACLAALAEL
;
A
#
# COMPACT_ATOMS: atom_id res chain seq x y z
N MET A 1 16.85 5.67 11.87
CA MET A 1 17.63 5.47 10.60
C MET A 1 17.76 6.81 9.86
N ASN A 2 18.90 7.10 9.20
CA ASN A 2 19.04 8.33 8.39
C ASN A 2 18.72 8.01 6.93
N LEU A 3 17.72 8.69 6.33
CA LEU A 3 17.28 8.49 4.95
C LEU A 3 17.82 9.55 3.97
N ARG A 4 18.77 10.36 4.40
CA ARG A 4 19.35 11.44 3.57
C ARG A 4 19.92 10.92 2.26
N GLY A 5 19.41 11.45 1.16
CA GLY A 5 19.81 11.07 -0.20
C GLY A 5 19.23 9.73 -0.69
N ALA A 6 18.47 9.01 0.13
CA ALA A 6 17.77 7.81 -0.33
C ALA A 6 16.62 8.17 -1.28
N THR A 7 16.34 7.28 -2.22
CA THR A 7 15.11 7.33 -3.02
C THR A 7 14.08 6.40 -2.39
N ALA A 8 12.91 6.94 -2.08
CA ALA A 8 11.75 6.19 -1.62
C ALA A 8 10.75 6.03 -2.77
N VAL A 9 10.36 4.80 -3.08
CA VAL A 9 9.33 4.50 -4.08
C VAL A 9 8.10 3.94 -3.37
N LEU A 10 6.97 4.65 -3.50
CA LEU A 10 5.73 4.38 -2.79
C LEU A 10 4.63 3.99 -3.76
N LEU A 11 4.03 2.82 -3.53
CA LEU A 11 3.03 2.20 -4.40
C LEU A 11 1.62 2.39 -3.84
N ALA A 12 0.71 2.81 -4.69
CA ALA A 12 -0.68 3.02 -4.29
C ALA A 12 -1.43 1.71 -3.98
N GLY A 13 -2.46 1.81 -3.18
CA GLY A 13 -3.42 0.74 -2.94
C GLY A 13 -4.35 0.51 -4.14
N THR A 14 -5.06 -0.62 -4.15
CA THR A 14 -6.02 -0.96 -5.21
C THR A 14 -7.12 0.11 -5.32
N GLY A 15 -7.31 0.63 -6.52
CA GLY A 15 -8.30 1.68 -6.78
C GLY A 15 -7.93 3.07 -6.25
N SER A 16 -6.77 3.22 -5.61
CA SER A 16 -6.14 4.51 -5.28
C SER A 16 -5.15 4.92 -6.36
N ASP A 17 -4.49 6.07 -6.21
CA ASP A 17 -3.57 6.64 -7.19
C ASP A 17 -2.25 7.13 -6.58
N ASP A 18 -1.36 7.58 -7.45
CA ASP A 18 -0.05 8.12 -7.11
C ASP A 18 -0.13 9.42 -6.31
N ASP A 19 -1.14 10.27 -6.55
CA ASP A 19 -1.32 11.50 -5.77
C ASP A 19 -1.62 11.19 -4.31
N TYR A 20 -2.55 10.26 -4.04
CA TYR A 20 -2.88 9.91 -2.65
C TYR A 20 -1.69 9.31 -1.91
N VAL A 21 -1.01 8.31 -2.50
CA VAL A 21 0.15 7.70 -1.86
C VAL A 21 1.31 8.69 -1.71
N TYR A 22 1.49 9.61 -2.66
CA TYR A 22 2.47 10.68 -2.54
C TYR A 22 2.16 11.56 -1.32
N ARG A 23 0.93 12.07 -1.17
CA ARG A 23 0.52 12.87 -0.02
C ARG A 23 0.65 12.12 1.30
N ALA A 24 0.39 10.83 1.31
CA ALA A 24 0.51 9.99 2.50
C ALA A 24 1.95 9.84 3.01
N PHE A 25 2.96 9.96 2.15
CA PHE A 25 4.34 9.67 2.53
C PHE A 25 5.34 10.81 2.31
N ALA A 26 5.08 11.72 1.36
CA ALA A 26 6.09 12.66 0.88
C ALA A 26 6.56 13.64 1.97
N GLY A 27 5.66 14.24 2.72
CA GLY A 27 6.02 15.18 3.80
C GLY A 27 7.00 14.56 4.79
N PRO A 28 6.62 13.49 5.50
CA PRO A 28 7.49 12.82 6.47
C PRO A 28 8.82 12.34 5.88
N LEU A 29 8.82 11.82 4.65
CA LEU A 29 10.04 11.34 3.99
C LEU A 29 10.97 12.48 3.55
N HIS A 30 10.43 13.59 3.06
CA HIS A 30 11.23 14.80 2.76
C HIS A 30 11.89 15.36 4.01
N ASP A 31 11.16 15.41 5.13
CA ASP A 31 11.71 15.84 6.42
C ASP A 31 12.85 14.91 6.89
N ALA A 32 12.76 13.61 6.57
CA ALA A 32 13.84 12.65 6.80
C ALA A 32 14.98 12.73 5.76
N GLY A 33 14.86 13.58 4.73
CA GLY A 33 15.87 13.83 3.71
C GLY A 33 15.84 12.87 2.51
N ALA A 34 14.79 12.09 2.34
CA ALA A 34 14.59 11.20 1.20
C ALA A 34 13.94 11.92 0.01
N ARG A 35 14.24 11.46 -1.20
CA ARG A 35 13.48 11.81 -2.41
C ARG A 35 12.35 10.82 -2.61
N VAL A 36 11.13 11.30 -2.84
CA VAL A 36 9.94 10.46 -3.01
C VAL A 36 9.56 10.34 -4.48
N VAL A 37 9.22 9.11 -4.89
CA VAL A 37 8.67 8.76 -6.18
C VAL A 37 7.40 7.93 -5.94
N ALA A 38 6.30 8.33 -6.52
CA ALA A 38 5.05 7.57 -6.53
C ALA A 38 4.68 7.30 -8.00
N PRO A 39 4.88 6.07 -8.49
CA PRO A 39 4.50 5.74 -9.87
C PRO A 39 2.98 5.62 -9.99
N ALA A 40 2.42 6.17 -11.05
CA ALA A 40 1.00 6.01 -11.37
C ALA A 40 0.65 4.53 -11.57
N PRO A 41 -0.47 4.04 -11.02
CA PRO A 41 -0.91 2.67 -11.22
C PRO A 41 -1.21 2.41 -12.70
N GLN A 42 -0.86 1.21 -13.17
CA GLN A 42 -1.20 0.73 -14.50
C GLN A 42 -2.29 -0.35 -14.37
N PRO A 43 -3.59 -0.03 -14.47
CA PRO A 43 -4.67 -0.95 -14.08
C PRO A 43 -4.60 -2.32 -14.75
N ARG A 44 -4.26 -2.39 -16.04
CA ARG A 44 -4.10 -3.67 -16.77
C ARG A 44 -2.88 -4.47 -16.36
N ARG A 45 -1.90 -3.84 -15.72
CA ARG A 45 -0.60 -4.42 -15.35
C ARG A 45 -0.18 -3.96 -13.95
N LEU A 46 -1.14 -3.92 -13.01
CA LEU A 46 -0.94 -3.28 -11.71
C LEU A 46 0.30 -3.81 -10.98
N ILE A 47 0.41 -5.11 -10.82
CA ILE A 47 1.52 -5.75 -10.08
C ILE A 47 2.83 -5.64 -10.86
N GLU A 48 2.79 -6.00 -12.15
CA GLU A 48 3.96 -5.96 -13.04
C GLU A 48 4.48 -4.52 -13.21
N GLY A 49 3.58 -3.55 -13.42
CA GLY A 49 3.94 -2.14 -13.55
C GLY A 49 4.60 -1.58 -12.29
N TYR A 50 4.11 -1.97 -11.12
CA TYR A 50 4.74 -1.60 -9.85
C TYR A 50 6.13 -2.22 -9.70
N ARG A 51 6.31 -3.50 -10.03
CA ARG A 51 7.62 -4.16 -9.98
C ARG A 51 8.61 -3.52 -10.97
N GLU A 52 8.17 -3.20 -12.18
CA GLU A 52 8.99 -2.50 -13.18
C GLU A 52 9.42 -1.11 -12.69
N ALA A 53 8.52 -0.35 -12.05
CA ALA A 53 8.85 0.96 -11.50
C ALA A 53 9.90 0.87 -10.37
N LEU A 54 9.80 -0.13 -9.50
CA LEU A 54 10.82 -0.41 -8.48
C LEU A 54 12.16 -0.80 -9.12
N ASP A 55 12.16 -1.69 -10.10
CA ASP A 55 13.36 -2.12 -10.80
C ASP A 55 14.06 -0.97 -11.55
N GLU A 56 13.30 -0.10 -12.18
CA GLU A 56 13.82 1.10 -12.86
C GLU A 56 14.47 2.06 -11.85
N ALA A 57 13.77 2.38 -10.75
CA ALA A 57 14.31 3.28 -9.73
C ALA A 57 15.58 2.69 -9.07
N ALA A 58 15.62 1.37 -8.87
CA ALA A 58 16.73 0.67 -8.27
C ALA A 58 18.01 0.70 -9.11
N ARG A 59 17.97 1.04 -10.40
CA ARG A 59 19.17 1.22 -11.23
C ARG A 59 20.09 2.32 -10.69
N SER A 60 19.52 3.30 -10.01
CA SER A 60 20.26 4.44 -9.43
C SER A 60 20.82 4.17 -8.03
N GLY A 61 20.50 3.04 -7.41
CA GLY A 61 20.96 2.68 -6.06
C GLY A 61 19.91 1.91 -5.26
N PRO A 62 20.20 1.54 -4.02
CA PRO A 62 19.22 0.92 -3.12
C PRO A 62 18.08 1.89 -2.79
N LEU A 63 16.88 1.34 -2.52
CA LEU A 63 15.64 2.08 -2.31
C LEU A 63 15.09 1.89 -0.90
N VAL A 64 14.41 2.90 -0.40
CA VAL A 64 13.30 2.71 0.53
C VAL A 64 12.09 2.35 -0.32
N VAL A 65 11.47 1.20 -0.08
CA VAL A 65 10.28 0.79 -0.82
C VAL A 65 9.07 0.76 0.10
N GLY A 66 7.90 1.00 -0.43
CA GLY A 66 6.70 0.96 0.42
C GLY A 66 5.43 1.22 -0.35
N GLY A 67 4.34 1.34 0.38
CA GLY A 67 3.03 1.62 -0.20
C GLY A 67 1.90 1.25 0.73
N ILE A 68 0.70 1.29 0.19
CA ILE A 68 -0.55 1.05 0.91
C ILE A 68 -1.21 -0.23 0.36
N SER A 69 -1.69 -1.10 1.22
CA SER A 69 -2.46 -2.29 0.85
C SER A 69 -1.69 -3.17 -0.16
N ILE A 70 -2.19 -3.38 -1.37
CA ILE A 70 -1.48 -4.14 -2.41
C ILE A 70 -0.10 -3.54 -2.74
N GLY A 71 0.06 -2.22 -2.63
CA GLY A 71 1.36 -1.55 -2.80
C GLY A 71 2.37 -1.97 -1.74
N ALA A 72 1.94 -2.17 -0.48
CA ALA A 72 2.76 -2.72 0.59
C ALA A 72 3.17 -4.17 0.30
N VAL A 73 2.23 -5.00 -0.18
CA VAL A 73 2.50 -6.40 -0.58
C VAL A 73 3.60 -6.47 -1.65
N VAL A 74 3.44 -5.73 -2.73
CA VAL A 74 4.41 -5.72 -3.85
C VAL A 74 5.78 -5.21 -3.38
N SER A 75 5.82 -4.21 -2.51
CA SER A 75 7.06 -3.67 -1.96
C SER A 75 7.81 -4.67 -1.09
N VAL A 76 7.12 -5.42 -0.22
CA VAL A 76 7.73 -6.50 0.58
C VAL A 76 8.24 -7.62 -0.33
N GLN A 77 7.44 -8.06 -1.30
CA GLN A 77 7.86 -9.11 -2.26
C GLN A 77 9.10 -8.69 -3.05
N TRP A 78 9.12 -7.44 -3.51
CA TRP A 78 10.28 -6.92 -4.21
C TRP A 78 11.54 -6.88 -3.32
N ALA A 79 11.39 -6.51 -2.05
CA ALA A 79 12.48 -6.50 -1.08
C ALA A 79 12.99 -7.92 -0.75
N LEU A 80 12.10 -8.92 -0.69
CA LEU A 80 12.48 -10.34 -0.55
C LEU A 80 13.27 -10.86 -1.75
N ASP A 81 12.84 -10.49 -2.96
CA ASP A 81 13.53 -10.89 -4.20
C ASP A 81 14.88 -10.16 -4.40
N ARG A 82 15.09 -9.02 -3.74
CA ARG A 82 16.24 -8.13 -3.92
C ARG A 82 16.77 -7.62 -2.58
N PRO A 83 17.27 -8.52 -1.70
CA PRO A 83 17.64 -8.18 -0.33
C PRO A 83 18.71 -7.09 -0.23
N ASP A 84 19.63 -7.02 -1.21
CA ASP A 84 20.73 -6.03 -1.24
C ASP A 84 20.27 -4.67 -1.82
N ARG A 85 19.04 -4.55 -2.29
CA ARG A 85 18.51 -3.34 -2.93
C ARG A 85 17.46 -2.62 -2.11
N ALA A 86 16.94 -3.21 -1.04
CA ALA A 86 15.98 -2.59 -0.14
C ALA A 86 16.68 -2.07 1.12
N VAL A 87 16.63 -0.76 1.34
CA VAL A 87 17.13 -0.10 2.56
C VAL A 87 16.16 -0.30 3.72
N ALA A 88 14.88 -0.15 3.44
CA ALA A 88 13.77 -0.34 4.37
C ALA A 88 12.47 -0.58 3.59
N VAL A 89 11.49 -1.19 4.25
CA VAL A 89 10.12 -1.33 3.73
C VAL A 89 9.14 -0.56 4.62
N LEU A 90 8.29 0.27 3.99
CA LEU A 90 7.24 1.05 4.66
C LEU A 90 5.88 0.50 4.23
N ALA A 91 5.24 -0.30 5.08
CA ALA A 91 4.00 -1.00 4.79
C ALA A 91 2.80 -0.33 5.49
N GLY A 92 2.02 0.44 4.74
CA GLY A 92 0.76 0.99 5.21
C GLY A 92 -0.41 0.03 4.96
N LEU A 93 -1.22 -0.25 5.98
CA LEU A 93 -2.46 -1.01 5.88
C LEU A 93 -2.28 -2.35 5.13
N PRO A 94 -1.41 -3.28 5.59
CA PRO A 94 -1.23 -4.57 4.92
C PRO A 94 -2.57 -5.31 4.84
N PRO A 95 -2.93 -5.88 3.65
CA PRO A 95 -4.30 -6.33 3.43
C PRO A 95 -4.56 -7.77 3.86
N TRP A 96 -3.56 -8.65 3.79
CA TRP A 96 -3.60 -10.07 4.20
C TRP A 96 -2.19 -10.67 4.26
N THR A 97 -2.08 -11.86 4.84
CA THR A 97 -0.88 -12.70 4.87
C THR A 97 -1.11 -13.94 4.01
N GLY A 98 -0.20 -14.28 3.10
CA GLY A 98 -0.36 -15.45 2.21
C GLY A 98 -1.45 -15.28 1.17
N THR A 99 -2.40 -16.24 1.08
CA THR A 99 -3.50 -16.20 0.11
C THR A 99 -4.58 -15.20 0.53
N PRO A 100 -5.19 -14.47 -0.44
CA PRO A 100 -6.20 -13.47 -0.13
C PRO A 100 -7.55 -14.05 0.31
N ASP A 101 -7.87 -15.29 -0.05
CA ASP A 101 -9.10 -16.04 0.22
C ASP A 101 -10.31 -15.17 0.66
N ASP A 102 -10.67 -15.22 1.96
CA ASP A 102 -11.76 -14.45 2.56
C ASP A 102 -11.30 -13.15 3.21
N ALA A 103 -10.09 -12.66 2.90
CA ALA A 103 -9.59 -11.40 3.44
C ALA A 103 -10.55 -10.23 3.09
N PRO A 104 -10.92 -9.38 4.07
CA PRO A 104 -11.91 -8.32 3.83
C PRO A 104 -11.55 -7.41 2.65
N ALA A 105 -10.27 -7.04 2.50
CA ALA A 105 -9.81 -6.20 1.39
C ALA A 105 -9.96 -6.90 0.02
N ALA A 106 -9.72 -8.22 -0.05
CA ALA A 106 -9.90 -8.99 -1.28
C ALA A 106 -11.39 -9.13 -1.63
N LEU A 107 -12.24 -9.39 -0.64
CA LEU A 107 -13.70 -9.47 -0.84
C LEU A 107 -14.25 -8.11 -1.29
N ALA A 108 -13.84 -7.02 -0.68
CA ALA A 108 -14.24 -5.66 -1.07
C ALA A 108 -13.83 -5.35 -2.52
N ALA A 109 -12.58 -5.68 -2.91
CA ALA A 109 -12.11 -5.47 -4.28
C ALA A 109 -12.88 -6.31 -5.31
N ARG A 110 -13.13 -7.61 -5.03
CA ARG A 110 -13.95 -8.47 -5.90
C ARG A 110 -15.37 -7.96 -6.05
N HIS A 111 -16.00 -7.53 -4.93
CA HIS A 111 -17.36 -6.97 -4.94
C HIS A 111 -17.41 -5.71 -5.80
N THR A 112 -16.46 -4.80 -5.61
CA THR A 112 -16.38 -3.54 -6.37
C THR A 112 -16.14 -3.79 -7.86
N ALA A 113 -15.24 -4.72 -8.22
CA ALA A 113 -15.00 -5.10 -9.61
C ALA A 113 -16.28 -5.63 -10.27
N ALA A 114 -17.00 -6.51 -9.59
CA ALA A 114 -18.27 -7.05 -10.09
C ALA A 114 -19.33 -5.94 -10.28
N LEU A 115 -19.43 -5.00 -9.36
CA LEU A 115 -20.32 -3.86 -9.44
C LEU A 115 -19.98 -2.95 -10.63
N LEU A 116 -18.69 -2.61 -10.79
CA LEU A 116 -18.19 -1.80 -11.91
C LEU A 116 -18.49 -2.46 -13.27
N ARG A 117 -18.31 -3.78 -13.39
CA ARG A 117 -18.60 -4.52 -14.62
C ARG A 117 -20.11 -4.59 -14.92
N ARG A 118 -20.95 -4.78 -13.90
CA ARG A 118 -22.39 -4.92 -14.06
C ARG A 118 -23.09 -3.59 -14.30
N ASP A 119 -22.78 -2.58 -13.49
CA ASP A 119 -23.57 -1.34 -13.39
C ASP A 119 -22.79 -0.10 -13.90
N GLY A 120 -21.52 -0.25 -14.23
CA GLY A 120 -20.65 0.82 -14.72
C GLY A 120 -20.14 1.76 -13.63
N LEU A 121 -19.25 2.67 -14.04
CA LEU A 121 -18.53 3.57 -13.12
C LEU A 121 -19.48 4.43 -12.28
N ALA A 122 -20.47 5.06 -12.92
CA ALA A 122 -21.33 6.02 -12.24
C ALA A 122 -22.13 5.39 -11.07
N ALA A 123 -22.72 4.21 -11.29
CA ALA A 123 -23.50 3.51 -10.27
C ALA A 123 -22.59 2.97 -9.15
N ALA A 124 -21.46 2.37 -9.52
CA ALA A 124 -20.47 1.87 -8.56
C ALA A 124 -19.91 3.01 -7.69
N THR A 125 -19.58 4.14 -8.28
CA THR A 125 -19.11 5.33 -7.55
C THR A 125 -20.19 5.88 -6.60
N ALA A 126 -21.44 5.93 -7.03
CA ALA A 126 -22.55 6.37 -6.19
C ALA A 126 -22.71 5.46 -4.95
N GLN A 127 -22.63 4.14 -5.14
CA GLN A 127 -22.74 3.17 -4.04
C GLN A 127 -21.53 3.27 -3.10
N MET A 128 -20.31 3.38 -3.60
CA MET A 128 -19.08 3.58 -2.82
C MET A 128 -19.20 4.85 -1.96
N ARG A 129 -19.63 5.96 -2.54
CA ARG A 129 -19.83 7.23 -1.82
C ARG A 129 -20.84 7.12 -0.68
N ALA A 130 -21.92 6.38 -0.88
CA ALA A 130 -22.96 6.19 0.13
C ALA A 130 -22.48 5.34 1.33
N GLY A 131 -21.48 4.47 1.12
CA GLY A 131 -20.94 3.56 2.14
C GLY A 131 -19.57 3.96 2.72
N SER A 132 -18.99 5.09 2.29
CA SER A 132 -17.66 5.51 2.71
C SER A 132 -17.65 6.84 3.44
N PRO A 133 -16.70 7.10 4.34
CA PRO A 133 -16.44 8.44 4.85
C PRO A 133 -16.19 9.43 3.71
N GLU A 134 -16.55 10.70 3.90
CA GLU A 134 -16.48 11.71 2.82
C GLU A 134 -15.07 11.84 2.21
N TRP A 135 -14.03 11.87 3.05
CA TRP A 135 -12.66 11.96 2.58
C TRP A 135 -12.29 10.81 1.62
N LEU A 136 -12.65 9.58 1.98
CA LEU A 136 -12.38 8.40 1.15
C LEU A 136 -13.23 8.41 -0.13
N ALA A 137 -14.48 8.83 -0.02
CA ALA A 137 -15.38 8.97 -1.16
C ALA A 137 -14.86 9.98 -2.20
N VAL A 138 -14.27 11.08 -1.76
CA VAL A 138 -13.64 12.07 -2.65
C VAL A 138 -12.43 11.48 -3.37
N GLU A 139 -11.51 10.85 -2.63
CA GLU A 139 -10.30 10.24 -3.20
C GLU A 139 -10.62 9.14 -4.21
N LEU A 140 -11.47 8.20 -3.83
CA LEU A 140 -11.82 7.09 -4.71
C LEU A 140 -12.64 7.53 -5.94
N THR A 141 -13.48 8.56 -5.80
CA THR A 141 -14.22 9.10 -6.97
C THR A 141 -13.25 9.60 -8.04
N ARG A 142 -12.21 10.31 -7.64
CA ARG A 142 -11.18 10.85 -8.53
C ARG A 142 -10.37 9.72 -9.18
N SER A 143 -9.78 8.87 -8.37
CA SER A 143 -8.88 7.82 -8.84
C SER A 143 -9.59 6.75 -9.68
N TRP A 144 -10.86 6.44 -9.37
CA TRP A 144 -11.65 5.50 -10.18
C TRP A 144 -11.97 6.06 -11.58
N ALA A 145 -12.24 7.37 -11.67
CA ALA A 145 -12.50 8.02 -12.96
C ALA A 145 -11.24 7.98 -13.87
N GLU A 146 -10.05 8.16 -13.29
CA GLU A 146 -8.79 8.12 -14.02
C GLU A 146 -8.42 6.69 -14.47
N GLN A 147 -8.77 5.67 -13.68
CA GLN A 147 -8.46 4.27 -13.97
C GLN A 147 -9.52 3.57 -14.83
N TRP A 148 -10.69 4.20 -15.05
CA TRP A 148 -11.73 3.63 -15.89
C TRP A 148 -11.33 3.66 -17.38
N PRO A 149 -11.63 2.60 -18.20
CA PRO A 149 -12.47 1.42 -17.87
C PRO A 149 -11.72 0.20 -17.32
N ASP A 150 -10.42 0.28 -17.07
CA ASP A 150 -9.57 -0.85 -16.72
C ASP A 150 -9.53 -1.15 -15.20
N LEU A 151 -10.13 -0.28 -14.38
CA LEU A 151 -10.19 -0.42 -12.92
C LEU A 151 -10.72 -1.77 -12.42
N PRO A 152 -11.79 -2.38 -13.00
CA PRO A 152 -12.25 -3.70 -12.56
C PRO A 152 -11.17 -4.78 -12.68
N GLU A 153 -10.37 -4.73 -13.74
CA GLU A 153 -9.27 -5.68 -13.95
C GLU A 153 -8.17 -5.50 -12.88
N ALA A 154 -7.81 -4.26 -12.55
CA ALA A 154 -6.87 -3.97 -11.49
C ALA A 154 -7.34 -4.52 -10.13
N MET A 155 -8.62 -4.35 -9.81
CA MET A 155 -9.22 -4.85 -8.57
C MET A 155 -9.23 -6.38 -8.51
N GLU A 156 -9.58 -7.06 -9.61
CA GLU A 156 -9.55 -8.53 -9.68
C GLU A 156 -8.13 -9.08 -9.55
N ARG A 157 -7.15 -8.46 -10.22
CA ARG A 157 -5.74 -8.84 -10.12
C ARG A 157 -5.22 -8.69 -8.68
N ALA A 158 -5.49 -7.55 -8.06
CA ALA A 158 -5.09 -7.32 -6.67
C ALA A 158 -5.75 -8.33 -5.72
N ALA A 159 -7.07 -8.55 -5.85
CA ALA A 159 -7.82 -9.47 -5.01
C ALA A 159 -7.45 -10.96 -5.19
N GLY A 160 -6.76 -11.31 -6.28
CA GLY A 160 -6.20 -12.65 -6.52
C GLY A 160 -4.71 -12.76 -6.22
N HIS A 161 -4.04 -11.66 -5.87
CA HIS A 161 -2.60 -11.67 -5.68
C HIS A 161 -2.21 -12.18 -4.29
N ARG A 162 -1.34 -13.20 -4.25
CA ARG A 162 -0.83 -13.76 -3.00
C ARG A 162 0.13 -12.74 -2.34
N ALA A 163 -0.04 -12.46 -1.06
CA ALA A 163 0.94 -11.73 -0.25
C ALA A 163 2.04 -12.68 0.27
N PRO A 164 3.15 -12.16 0.81
CA PRO A 164 4.11 -12.98 1.53
C PRO A 164 3.44 -13.70 2.70
N ASP A 165 3.76 -14.97 2.91
CA ASP A 165 3.35 -15.68 4.12
C ASP A 165 4.36 -15.45 5.26
N ALA A 166 4.07 -16.01 6.43
CA ALA A 166 4.93 -15.84 7.61
C ALA A 166 6.35 -16.39 7.41
N ALA A 167 6.50 -17.48 6.65
CA ALA A 167 7.81 -18.08 6.39
C ALA A 167 8.64 -17.20 5.44
N GLU A 168 8.00 -16.59 4.44
CA GLU A 168 8.64 -15.63 3.54
C GLU A 168 9.01 -14.34 4.27
N LEU A 169 8.10 -13.81 5.11
CA LEU A 169 8.38 -12.63 5.93
C LEU A 169 9.56 -12.85 6.89
N ALA A 170 9.74 -14.05 7.42
CA ALA A 170 10.90 -14.41 8.23
C ALA A 170 12.24 -14.31 7.47
N GLY A 171 12.22 -14.34 6.16
CA GLY A 171 13.38 -14.13 5.29
C GLY A 171 13.68 -12.67 4.93
N LEU A 172 12.86 -11.71 5.37
CA LEU A 172 13.04 -10.31 5.01
C LEU A 172 14.27 -9.69 5.69
N ALA A 173 15.30 -9.38 4.90
CA ALA A 173 16.55 -8.79 5.38
C ALA A 173 16.41 -7.29 5.73
N ALA A 174 15.58 -6.55 4.98
CA ALA A 174 15.34 -5.14 5.22
C ALA A 174 14.45 -4.92 6.45
N PRO A 175 14.66 -3.84 7.23
CA PRO A 175 13.73 -3.48 8.30
C PRO A 175 12.34 -3.16 7.73
N LEU A 176 11.30 -3.65 8.40
CA LEU A 176 9.90 -3.51 8.03
C LEU A 176 9.17 -2.59 9.03
N ALA A 177 8.80 -1.41 8.58
CA ALA A 177 7.98 -0.48 9.34
C ALA A 177 6.53 -0.60 8.90
N VAL A 178 5.65 -0.99 9.80
CA VAL A 178 4.23 -1.19 9.51
C VAL A 178 3.39 -0.09 10.15
N ALA A 179 2.41 0.40 9.40
CA ALA A 179 1.41 1.36 9.85
C ALA A 179 0.00 0.80 9.61
N ALA A 180 -0.85 0.76 10.63
CA ALA A 180 -2.21 0.20 10.53
C ALA A 180 -3.23 1.02 11.30
N ALA A 181 -4.45 1.11 10.79
CA ALA A 181 -5.57 1.68 11.52
C ALA A 181 -6.16 0.65 12.49
N THR A 182 -6.54 1.09 13.69
CA THR A 182 -7.12 0.21 14.71
C THR A 182 -8.60 -0.08 14.49
N ASP A 183 -9.24 0.69 13.61
CA ASP A 183 -10.68 0.71 13.35
C ASP A 183 -11.04 0.52 11.86
N ASP A 184 -10.11 -0.02 11.05
CA ASP A 184 -10.34 -0.31 9.62
C ASP A 184 -10.91 -1.73 9.45
N PRO A 185 -12.19 -1.88 9.04
CA PRO A 185 -12.78 -3.19 8.80
C PRO A 185 -12.27 -3.86 7.52
N VAL A 186 -11.60 -3.11 6.63
CA VAL A 186 -11.08 -3.61 5.36
C VAL A 186 -9.64 -4.12 5.49
N HIS A 187 -8.83 -3.44 6.33
CA HIS A 187 -7.45 -3.82 6.64
C HIS A 187 -7.31 -4.07 8.14
N PRO A 188 -7.73 -5.24 8.65
CA PRO A 188 -7.69 -5.55 10.07
C PRO A 188 -6.28 -5.41 10.64
N VAL A 189 -6.15 -4.77 11.80
CA VAL A 189 -4.86 -4.54 12.48
C VAL A 189 -4.14 -5.87 12.81
N GLU A 190 -4.88 -6.95 12.92
CA GLU A 190 -4.37 -8.31 13.14
C GLU A 190 -3.40 -8.74 12.03
N VAL A 191 -3.66 -8.36 10.77
CA VAL A 191 -2.74 -8.63 9.65
C VAL A 191 -1.41 -7.90 9.85
N ALA A 192 -1.44 -6.65 10.30
CA ALA A 192 -0.23 -5.90 10.62
C ALA A 192 0.55 -6.54 11.76
N LEU A 193 -0.13 -7.05 12.78
CA LEU A 193 0.48 -7.79 13.90
C LEU A 193 1.11 -9.09 13.43
N GLU A 194 0.47 -9.83 12.51
CA GLU A 194 1.05 -11.03 11.89
C GLU A 194 2.33 -10.72 11.13
N TRP A 195 2.35 -9.66 10.31
CA TRP A 195 3.54 -9.26 9.55
C TRP A 195 4.70 -8.89 10.47
N VAL A 196 4.42 -8.13 11.54
CA VAL A 196 5.45 -7.73 12.52
C VAL A 196 5.96 -8.92 13.31
N ALA A 197 5.09 -9.84 13.69
CA ALA A 197 5.50 -11.04 14.42
C ALA A 197 6.37 -12.00 13.57
N ALA A 198 6.18 -12.01 12.25
CA ALA A 198 6.89 -12.89 11.34
C ALA A 198 8.25 -12.32 10.88
N ALA A 199 8.35 -11.02 10.64
CA ALA A 199 9.57 -10.41 10.11
C ALA A 199 10.63 -10.20 11.20
N PRO A 200 11.94 -10.48 10.94
CA PRO A 200 12.99 -10.46 11.96
C PRO A 200 13.27 -9.07 12.56
N ARG A 201 13.04 -8.03 11.78
CA ARG A 201 13.24 -6.62 12.16
C ARG A 201 12.03 -5.83 11.73
N ALA A 202 11.00 -5.82 12.58
CA ALA A 202 9.75 -5.14 12.27
C ALA A 202 9.20 -4.40 13.49
N ALA A 203 8.53 -3.28 13.25
CA ALA A 203 7.81 -2.51 14.24
C ALA A 203 6.49 -2.00 13.68
N LEU A 204 5.48 -1.82 14.56
CA LEU A 204 4.14 -1.32 14.23
C LEU A 204 3.89 0.00 14.94
N ARG A 205 3.29 0.94 14.22
CA ARG A 205 2.57 2.10 14.77
C ARG A 205 1.16 2.11 14.26
N THR A 206 0.23 2.46 15.13
CA THR A 206 -1.19 2.49 14.80
C THR A 206 -1.73 3.91 14.81
N PHE A 207 -2.83 4.11 14.09
CA PHE A 207 -3.63 5.32 14.02
C PHE A 207 -5.12 4.92 13.89
N THR A 208 -6.02 5.88 13.73
CA THR A 208 -7.44 5.66 13.47
C THR A 208 -7.82 6.14 12.07
N LEU A 209 -8.93 5.62 11.51
CA LEU A 209 -9.47 6.13 10.23
C LEU A 209 -9.85 7.62 10.31
N ALA A 210 -10.21 8.12 11.49
CA ALA A 210 -10.47 9.54 11.70
C ALA A 210 -9.21 10.40 11.53
N GLU A 211 -8.06 9.94 12.09
CA GLU A 211 -6.76 10.59 11.90
C GLU A 211 -6.32 10.53 10.44
N LEU A 212 -6.49 9.39 9.78
CA LEU A 212 -6.19 9.23 8.36
C LEU A 212 -7.01 10.16 7.47
N GLY A 213 -8.29 10.33 7.80
CA GLY A 213 -9.18 11.23 7.08
C GLY A 213 -8.85 12.71 7.29
N ALA A 214 -8.30 13.07 8.44
CA ALA A 214 -7.85 14.42 8.74
C ALA A 214 -6.53 14.77 8.03
N ASP A 215 -5.59 13.82 7.97
CA ASP A 215 -4.30 14.00 7.30
C ASP A 215 -3.76 12.64 6.79
N PRO A 216 -3.69 12.41 5.47
CA PRO A 216 -3.13 11.17 4.93
C PRO A 216 -1.66 10.94 5.31
N ALA A 217 -0.92 11.99 5.67
CA ALA A 217 0.48 11.88 6.09
C ALA A 217 0.67 11.06 7.38
N VAL A 218 -0.39 10.78 8.14
CA VAL A 218 -0.33 9.92 9.33
C VAL A 218 0.24 8.53 9.03
N ILE A 219 0.00 7.98 7.82
CA ILE A 219 0.60 6.69 7.40
C ILE A 219 2.13 6.80 7.35
N GLY A 220 2.65 7.79 6.66
CA GLY A 220 4.09 8.02 6.54
C GLY A 220 4.75 8.34 7.88
N GLN A 221 4.09 9.15 8.71
CA GLN A 221 4.54 9.47 10.07
C GLN A 221 4.63 8.21 10.93
N ALA A 222 3.59 7.37 10.91
CA ALA A 222 3.55 6.11 11.64
C ALA A 222 4.63 5.13 11.16
N CYS A 223 4.82 4.99 9.84
CA CYS A 223 5.89 4.17 9.29
C CYS A 223 7.28 4.66 9.71
N LEU A 224 7.55 5.98 9.66
CA LEU A 224 8.85 6.50 10.07
C LEU A 224 9.07 6.38 11.58
N ALA A 225 8.02 6.55 12.39
CA ALA A 225 8.10 6.31 13.84
C ALA A 225 8.40 4.84 14.15
N ALA A 226 7.76 3.88 13.45
CA ALA A 226 8.06 2.46 13.55
C ALA A 226 9.50 2.16 13.11
N LEU A 227 9.96 2.73 11.99
CA LEU A 227 11.32 2.54 11.47
C LEU A 227 12.40 3.04 12.45
N ALA A 228 12.10 4.07 13.23
CA ALA A 228 13.04 4.64 14.20
C ALA A 228 13.32 3.71 15.40
N GLU A 229 12.51 2.65 15.60
CA GLU A 229 12.68 1.65 16.66
C GLU A 229 13.56 0.45 16.25
N LEU A 230 13.90 0.35 14.96
CA LEU A 230 14.62 -0.76 14.32
C LEU A 230 16.09 -0.41 14.03
#